data_7da5a02f027764cf4887444a80afa75e
#
_entry.id   7da5a02f027764cf4887444a80afa75e
#
_cell.length_a   1.000
_cell.length_b   1.000
_cell.length_c   1.000
_cell.angle_alpha   90.00
_cell.angle_beta   90.00
_cell.angle_gamma   90.00
#
_symmetry.space_group_name_H-M   'P 1'
#
loop_
_entity.id
_entity.type
_entity.pdbx_description
1 polymer ?
#
loop_
_entity_poly.entity_id
_entity_poly.type
_entity_poly.pdbx_seq_one_letter_code
_entity_poly.pdbx_strand_id
1 'polypeptide(L)'
;MLVKIYTDGAARGNPDGPGGYGTILSYTDSKGQTHIRELSQGYEKTTNNRMELMAVIAGLEALNRPCEVEIYSDSKYVVDAFNQHWIDNWIKKGWKRGKNEAVKNTDLWKRLLEAAKPHRMTFIWVKGHDGHPQNERCDVLATSAADGSGRIADEGLAREGRL
;
A
#
# COMPACT_ATOMS: atom_id res chain seq x y z
N MET A 1 1.51 -21.06 3.62
CA MET A 1 0.97 -20.21 4.71
C MET A 1 0.19 -19.07 4.12
N LEU A 2 -1.05 -18.92 4.51
CA LEU A 2 -1.88 -17.80 4.07
C LEU A 2 -1.77 -16.64 5.06
N VAL A 3 -1.38 -15.47 4.55
CA VAL A 3 -1.37 -14.23 5.31
C VAL A 3 -2.38 -13.28 4.70
N LYS A 4 -3.24 -12.72 5.52
CA LYS A 4 -4.17 -11.67 5.10
C LYS A 4 -3.58 -10.33 5.48
N ILE A 5 -3.50 -9.41 4.51
CA ILE A 5 -2.95 -8.08 4.71
C ILE A 5 -4.06 -7.06 4.42
N TYR A 6 -4.42 -6.29 5.43
CA TYR A 6 -5.39 -5.20 5.34
C TYR A 6 -4.64 -3.90 5.27
N THR A 7 -5.04 -3.01 4.37
CA THR A 7 -4.28 -1.78 4.10
C THR A 7 -5.20 -0.58 3.96
N ASP A 8 -4.69 0.58 4.35
CA ASP A 8 -5.32 1.87 4.06
C ASP A 8 -4.27 2.97 4.02
N GLY A 9 -4.55 4.00 3.23
CA GLY A 9 -3.72 5.18 3.14
C GLY A 9 -4.59 6.43 3.30
N ALA A 10 -4.02 7.47 3.89
CA ALA A 10 -4.69 8.74 4.11
C ALA A 10 -3.76 9.90 3.80
N ALA A 11 -4.30 10.96 3.21
CA ALA A 11 -3.55 12.20 2.99
C ALA A 11 -4.42 13.39 3.39
N ARG A 12 -3.78 14.36 4.06
CA ARG A 12 -4.40 15.61 4.51
C ARG A 12 -3.95 16.73 3.59
N GLY A 13 -4.89 17.37 2.94
CA GLY A 13 -4.54 18.40 1.98
C GLY A 13 -3.95 17.79 0.71
N ASN A 14 -4.58 18.04 -0.38
CA ASN A 14 -4.18 17.51 -1.67
C ASN A 14 -3.77 18.67 -2.57
N PRO A 15 -2.60 18.57 -3.27
CA PRO A 15 -1.83 17.35 -3.48
C PRO A 15 -0.79 16.99 -2.42
N ASP A 16 -0.09 17.89 -1.79
CA ASP A 16 1.15 17.56 -1.10
C ASP A 16 1.12 17.91 0.39
N GLY A 17 0.06 17.50 1.08
CA GLY A 17 -0.05 17.62 2.52
C GLY A 17 0.49 16.39 3.26
N PRO A 18 0.38 16.38 4.60
CA PRO A 18 0.78 15.22 5.38
C PRO A 18 -0.11 14.01 5.10
N GLY A 19 0.46 12.84 5.25
CA GLY A 19 -0.27 11.59 5.07
C GLY A 19 0.31 10.46 5.90
N GLY A 20 -0.33 9.32 5.84
CA GLY A 20 0.12 8.13 6.54
C GLY A 20 -0.52 6.88 5.98
N TYR A 21 0.03 5.73 6.38
CA TYR A 21 -0.57 4.45 6.05
C TYR A 21 -0.82 3.63 7.30
N GLY A 22 -1.75 2.70 7.19
CA GLY A 22 -2.02 1.68 8.18
C GLY A 22 -2.09 0.31 7.52
N THR A 23 -1.46 -0.68 8.15
CA THR A 23 -1.39 -2.03 7.63
C THR A 23 -1.56 -3.02 8.77
N ILE A 24 -2.40 -4.03 8.56
CA ILE A 24 -2.58 -5.12 9.52
C ILE A 24 -2.28 -6.44 8.81
N LEU A 25 -1.32 -7.19 9.38
CA LEU A 25 -1.06 -8.55 8.94
C LEU A 25 -1.77 -9.51 9.90
N SER A 26 -2.45 -10.51 9.34
CA SER A 26 -3.16 -11.51 10.12
C SER A 26 -2.87 -12.90 9.57
N TYR A 27 -2.48 -13.82 10.44
CA TYR A 27 -2.34 -15.20 10.04
C TYR A 27 -2.75 -16.13 11.17
N THR A 28 -3.35 -17.26 10.81
CA THR A 28 -3.78 -18.28 11.77
C THR A 28 -2.84 -19.47 11.66
N ASP A 29 -2.24 -19.86 12.78
CA ASP A 29 -1.30 -20.98 12.81
C ASP A 29 -2.00 -22.34 12.80
N SER A 30 -1.23 -23.43 12.78
CA SER A 30 -1.74 -24.80 12.73
C SER A 30 -2.54 -25.18 13.98
N LYS A 31 -2.40 -24.42 15.06
CA LYS A 31 -3.14 -24.65 16.32
C LYS A 31 -4.43 -23.82 16.37
N GLY A 32 -4.76 -23.10 15.30
CA GLY A 32 -5.94 -22.25 15.24
C GLY A 32 -5.79 -20.91 15.93
N GLN A 33 -4.55 -20.52 16.31
CA GLN A 33 -4.29 -19.26 16.97
C GLN A 33 -4.01 -18.17 15.93
N THR A 34 -4.70 -17.03 16.04
CA THR A 34 -4.53 -15.91 15.10
C THR A 34 -3.50 -14.93 15.66
N HIS A 35 -2.52 -14.62 14.81
CA HIS A 35 -1.46 -13.65 15.10
C HIS A 35 -1.72 -12.39 14.27
N ILE A 36 -1.65 -11.23 14.93
CA ILE A 36 -1.93 -9.94 14.30
C ILE A 36 -0.76 -8.99 14.55
N ARG A 37 -0.33 -8.30 13.49
CA ARG A 37 0.69 -7.25 13.59
C ARG A 37 0.18 -5.99 12.90
N GLU A 38 0.29 -4.85 13.58
CA GLU A 38 -0.08 -3.55 13.05
C GLU A 38 1.17 -2.76 12.67
N LEU A 39 1.13 -2.11 11.51
CA LEU A 39 2.21 -1.24 11.02
C LEU A 39 1.59 0.09 10.60
N SER A 40 2.32 1.18 10.85
CA SER A 40 1.91 2.50 10.40
C SER A 40 3.12 3.43 10.31
N GLN A 41 3.02 4.46 9.46
CA GLN A 41 4.02 5.50 9.35
C GLN A 41 3.35 6.74 8.77
N GLY A 42 3.72 7.91 9.28
CA GLY A 42 3.30 9.20 8.75
C GLY A 42 4.39 9.87 7.94
N TYR A 43 3.98 10.74 7.01
CA TYR A 43 4.87 11.48 6.11
C TYR A 43 4.48 12.96 6.11
N GLU A 44 5.47 13.84 6.02
CA GLU A 44 5.25 15.28 6.09
C GLU A 44 4.54 15.82 4.87
N LYS A 45 4.90 15.32 3.68
CA LYS A 45 4.28 15.68 2.39
C LYS A 45 4.21 14.44 1.52
N THR A 46 3.01 14.06 1.10
CA THR A 46 2.80 12.87 0.29
C THR A 46 1.46 12.96 -0.44
N THR A 47 1.02 11.88 -1.05
CA THR A 47 -0.28 11.79 -1.70
C THR A 47 -1.03 10.56 -1.21
N ASN A 48 -2.34 10.57 -1.39
CA ASN A 48 -3.18 9.44 -1.00
C ASN A 48 -2.75 8.16 -1.71
N ASN A 49 -2.51 8.23 -3.02
CA ASN A 49 -2.09 7.05 -3.79
C ASN A 49 -0.76 6.48 -3.32
N ARG A 50 0.20 7.34 -2.97
CA ARG A 50 1.49 6.88 -2.44
C ARG A 50 1.31 6.16 -1.11
N MET A 51 0.43 6.66 -0.25
CA MET A 51 0.16 6.02 1.04
C MET A 51 -0.57 4.69 0.88
N GLU A 52 -1.48 4.58 -0.08
CA GLU A 52 -2.11 3.30 -0.41
C GLU A 52 -1.07 2.26 -0.85
N LEU A 53 -0.11 2.66 -1.69
CA LEU A 53 0.99 1.79 -2.11
C LEU A 53 1.91 1.41 -0.95
N MET A 54 2.28 2.38 -0.12
CA MET A 54 3.15 2.13 1.03
C MET A 54 2.53 1.18 2.04
N ALA A 55 1.22 1.23 2.21
CA ALA A 55 0.52 0.31 3.10
C ALA A 55 0.72 -1.15 2.65
N VAL A 56 0.63 -1.41 1.35
CA VAL A 56 0.86 -2.75 0.78
C VAL A 56 2.34 -3.15 0.91
N ILE A 57 3.24 -2.24 0.54
CA ILE A 57 4.68 -2.48 0.59
C ILE A 57 5.13 -2.83 2.01
N ALA A 58 4.69 -2.07 3.01
CA ALA A 58 5.03 -2.31 4.40
C ALA A 58 4.62 -3.71 4.85
N GLY A 59 3.42 -4.14 4.47
CA GLY A 59 2.94 -5.48 4.81
C GLY A 59 3.77 -6.58 4.16
N LEU A 60 4.07 -6.43 2.87
CA LEU A 60 4.88 -7.44 2.16
C LEU A 60 6.31 -7.50 2.68
N GLU A 61 6.91 -6.35 2.94
CA GLU A 61 8.29 -6.28 3.44
C GLU A 61 8.43 -6.82 4.86
N ALA A 62 7.34 -6.89 5.61
CA ALA A 62 7.35 -7.49 6.95
C ALA A 62 7.38 -9.02 6.92
N LEU A 63 7.12 -9.65 5.78
CA LEU A 63 7.14 -11.10 5.64
C LEU A 63 8.57 -11.59 5.46
N ASN A 64 8.94 -12.63 6.19
CA ASN A 64 10.30 -13.17 6.17
C ASN A 64 10.43 -14.51 5.44
N ARG A 65 9.37 -14.97 4.80
CA ARG A 65 9.36 -16.22 4.01
C ARG A 65 8.31 -16.12 2.92
N PRO A 66 8.40 -16.94 1.86
CA PRO A 66 7.35 -17.00 0.84
C PRO A 66 6.01 -17.39 1.44
N CYS A 67 4.97 -16.64 1.07
CA CYS A 67 3.61 -16.83 1.58
C CYS A 67 2.59 -16.74 0.46
N GLU A 68 1.43 -17.34 0.68
CA GLU A 68 0.23 -16.96 -0.05
C GLU A 68 -0.36 -15.74 0.64
N VAL A 69 -0.62 -14.67 -0.11
CA VAL A 69 -1.01 -13.37 0.45
C VAL A 69 -2.32 -12.90 -0.19
N GLU A 70 -3.28 -12.56 0.66
CA GLU A 70 -4.49 -11.86 0.25
C GLU A 70 -4.39 -10.42 0.75
N ILE A 71 -4.47 -9.45 -0.19
CA ILE A 71 -4.42 -8.04 0.15
C ILE A 71 -5.82 -7.45 0.02
N TYR A 72 -6.30 -6.87 1.11
CA TYR A 72 -7.60 -6.22 1.19
C TYR A 72 -7.39 -4.71 1.18
N SER A 73 -7.86 -4.03 0.14
CA SER A 73 -7.70 -2.59 -0.04
C SER A 73 -8.98 -1.98 -0.59
N ASP A 74 -9.30 -0.76 -0.13
CA ASP A 74 -10.39 0.03 -0.69
C ASP A 74 -9.91 0.92 -1.85
N SER A 75 -8.63 0.90 -2.18
CA SER A 75 -8.06 1.67 -3.26
C SER A 75 -8.20 0.95 -4.59
N LYS A 76 -9.09 1.44 -5.44
CA LYS A 76 -9.20 0.92 -6.81
C LYS A 76 -7.94 1.15 -7.62
N TYR A 77 -7.22 2.23 -7.34
CA TYR A 77 -5.94 2.52 -7.96
C TYR A 77 -4.96 1.35 -7.81
N VAL A 78 -4.84 0.81 -6.59
CA VAL A 78 -3.93 -0.30 -6.32
C VAL A 78 -4.50 -1.63 -6.84
N VAL A 79 -5.74 -1.93 -6.50
CA VAL A 79 -6.36 -3.22 -6.83
C VAL A 79 -6.49 -3.40 -8.34
N ASP A 80 -6.96 -2.37 -9.05
CA ASP A 80 -7.16 -2.46 -10.50
C ASP A 80 -5.84 -2.53 -11.26
N ALA A 81 -4.78 -1.91 -10.75
CA ALA A 81 -3.47 -2.01 -11.38
C ALA A 81 -3.00 -3.46 -11.53
N PHE A 82 -3.31 -4.29 -10.54
CA PHE A 82 -3.02 -5.73 -10.61
C PHE A 82 -4.11 -6.51 -11.34
N ASN A 83 -5.37 -6.30 -10.98
CA ASN A 83 -6.47 -7.11 -11.51
C ASN A 83 -6.80 -6.80 -12.97
N GLN A 84 -6.53 -5.59 -13.45
CA GLN A 84 -6.72 -5.19 -14.84
C GLN A 84 -5.43 -5.15 -15.65
N HIS A 85 -4.34 -5.65 -15.09
CA HIS A 85 -3.05 -5.79 -15.77
C HIS A 85 -2.44 -4.47 -16.25
N TRP A 86 -2.71 -3.34 -15.58
CA TRP A 86 -2.08 -2.05 -15.92
C TRP A 86 -0.57 -2.13 -15.80
N ILE A 87 -0.08 -2.86 -14.78
CA ILE A 87 1.34 -2.98 -14.48
C ILE A 87 2.07 -3.67 -15.63
N ASP A 88 1.48 -4.72 -16.20
CA ASP A 88 2.07 -5.44 -17.35
C ASP A 88 2.25 -4.50 -18.54
N ASN A 89 1.27 -3.63 -18.79
CA ASN A 89 1.36 -2.64 -19.86
C ASN A 89 2.43 -1.59 -19.57
N TRP A 90 2.54 -1.13 -18.32
CA TRP A 90 3.58 -0.16 -17.93
C TRP A 90 4.97 -0.73 -18.12
N ILE A 91 5.20 -1.99 -17.72
CA ILE A 91 6.48 -2.67 -17.90
C ILE A 91 6.84 -2.75 -19.39
N LYS A 92 5.89 -3.17 -20.23
CA LYS A 92 6.09 -3.26 -21.67
C LYS A 92 6.45 -1.93 -22.32
N LYS A 93 5.91 -0.84 -21.79
CA LYS A 93 6.13 0.52 -22.31
C LYS A 93 7.27 1.26 -21.62
N GLY A 94 8.08 0.57 -20.80
CA GLY A 94 9.19 1.19 -20.08
C GLY A 94 8.74 2.17 -19.00
N TRP A 95 7.61 1.90 -18.34
CA TRP A 95 7.02 2.74 -17.30
C TRP A 95 6.57 4.11 -17.83
N LYS A 96 6.01 4.12 -19.03
CA LYS A 96 5.43 5.31 -19.65
C LYS A 96 3.95 5.11 -19.90
N ARG A 97 3.14 6.15 -19.67
CA ARG A 97 1.70 6.14 -19.89
C ARG A 97 1.33 6.52 -21.32
N GLY A 98 2.16 7.30 -21.97
CA GLY A 98 1.98 7.80 -23.32
C GLY A 98 3.31 8.10 -23.93
N LYS A 99 3.35 8.94 -24.97
CA LYS A 99 4.58 9.15 -25.75
C LYS A 99 5.75 9.65 -24.91
N ASN A 100 5.51 10.52 -23.92
CA ASN A 100 6.59 11.09 -23.09
C ASN A 100 6.20 11.26 -21.63
N GLU A 101 5.12 10.61 -21.18
CA GLU A 101 4.67 10.71 -19.80
C GLU A 101 5.13 9.50 -18.98
N ALA A 102 5.87 9.74 -17.92
CA ALA A 102 6.22 8.69 -16.96
C ALA A 102 4.97 8.28 -16.16
N VAL A 103 4.91 7.00 -15.82
CA VAL A 103 3.91 6.50 -14.85
C VAL A 103 4.21 7.15 -13.51
N LYS A 104 3.17 7.69 -12.85
CA LYS A 104 3.35 8.27 -11.50
C LYS A 104 3.65 7.17 -10.49
N ASN A 105 4.42 7.51 -9.47
CA ASN A 105 4.75 6.62 -8.36
C ASN A 105 5.53 5.38 -8.78
N THR A 106 6.29 5.47 -9.87
CA THR A 106 7.07 4.37 -10.43
C THR A 106 8.01 3.76 -9.38
N ASP A 107 8.63 4.58 -8.53
CA ASP A 107 9.50 4.11 -7.45
C ASP A 107 8.77 3.13 -6.52
N LEU A 108 7.56 3.47 -6.11
CA LEU A 108 6.77 2.63 -5.21
C LEU A 108 6.22 1.39 -5.93
N TRP A 109 5.79 1.53 -7.18
CA TRP A 109 5.34 0.38 -7.95
C TRP A 109 6.45 -0.66 -8.11
N LYS A 110 7.66 -0.21 -8.43
CA LYS A 110 8.81 -1.10 -8.56
C LYS A 110 9.18 -1.77 -7.23
N ARG A 111 9.13 -1.01 -6.14
CA ARG A 111 9.40 -1.54 -4.80
C ARG A 111 8.35 -2.58 -4.40
N LEU A 112 7.08 -2.32 -4.71
CA LEU A 112 6.00 -3.26 -4.44
C LEU A 112 6.20 -4.56 -5.21
N LEU A 113 6.52 -4.48 -6.51
CA LEU A 113 6.76 -5.67 -7.34
C LEU A 113 7.93 -6.49 -6.81
N GLU A 114 8.99 -5.83 -6.37
CA GLU A 114 10.15 -6.52 -5.78
C GLU A 114 9.76 -7.24 -4.49
N ALA A 115 9.00 -6.58 -3.61
CA ALA A 115 8.53 -7.17 -2.37
C ALA A 115 7.55 -8.33 -2.61
N ALA A 116 6.81 -8.30 -3.72
CA ALA A 116 5.82 -9.32 -4.05
C ALA A 116 6.41 -10.58 -4.69
N LYS A 117 7.62 -10.50 -5.24
CA LYS A 117 8.23 -11.61 -6.00
C LYS A 117 8.19 -12.98 -5.31
N PRO A 118 8.52 -13.11 -4.01
CA PRO A 118 8.51 -14.42 -3.36
C PRO A 118 7.11 -14.94 -3.04
N HIS A 119 6.07 -14.15 -3.22
CA HIS A 119 4.73 -14.47 -2.73
C HIS A 119 3.73 -14.73 -3.85
N ARG A 120 2.68 -15.51 -3.51
CA ARG A 120 1.51 -15.66 -4.38
C ARG A 120 0.47 -14.65 -3.93
N MET A 121 0.21 -13.64 -4.76
CA MET A 121 -0.60 -12.49 -4.40
C MET A 121 -2.02 -12.59 -4.96
N THR A 122 -3.01 -12.21 -4.16
CA THR A 122 -4.38 -11.96 -4.58
C THR A 122 -4.81 -10.61 -4.03
N PHE A 123 -5.30 -9.72 -4.91
CA PHE A 123 -5.80 -8.41 -4.51
C PHE A 123 -7.32 -8.44 -4.47
N ILE A 124 -7.87 -8.05 -3.33
CA ILE A 124 -9.31 -8.07 -3.07
C ILE A 124 -9.75 -6.64 -2.75
N TRP A 125 -10.64 -6.09 -3.61
CA TRP A 125 -11.20 -4.79 -3.35
C TRP A 125 -12.26 -4.88 -2.27
N VAL A 126 -12.18 -3.99 -1.27
CA VAL A 126 -13.21 -3.83 -0.25
C VAL A 126 -13.80 -2.45 -0.40
N LYS A 127 -15.12 -2.35 -0.31
CA LYS A 127 -15.79 -1.07 -0.35
C LYS A 127 -15.45 -0.30 0.93
N GLY A 128 -14.97 0.93 0.78
CA GLY A 128 -14.55 1.75 1.91
C GLY A 128 -15.67 1.93 2.94
N HIS A 129 -15.34 1.78 4.22
CA HIS A 129 -16.23 1.96 5.37
C HIS A 129 -17.46 1.02 5.38
N ASP A 130 -17.35 -0.15 4.76
CA ASP A 130 -18.47 -1.09 4.62
C ASP A 130 -18.39 -2.25 5.63
N GLY A 131 -18.11 -1.94 6.90
CA GLY A 131 -18.20 -2.91 7.98
C GLY A 131 -17.05 -3.91 8.08
N HIS A 132 -15.88 -3.61 7.52
CA HIS A 132 -14.68 -4.42 7.67
C HIS A 132 -13.84 -3.92 8.84
N PRO A 133 -13.87 -4.59 10.02
CA PRO A 133 -13.19 -4.08 11.22
C PRO A 133 -11.69 -3.83 11.02
N GLN A 134 -11.01 -4.73 10.30
CA GLN A 134 -9.57 -4.58 10.06
C GLN A 134 -9.27 -3.39 9.15
N ASN A 135 -10.08 -3.16 8.11
CA ASN A 135 -9.90 -2.01 7.23
C ASN A 135 -10.25 -0.70 7.94
N GLU A 136 -11.26 -0.72 8.81
CA GLU A 136 -11.56 0.44 9.66
C GLU A 136 -10.40 0.75 10.63
N ARG A 137 -9.79 -0.29 11.19
CA ARG A 137 -8.60 -0.12 12.04
C ARG A 137 -7.43 0.45 11.24
N CYS A 138 -7.24 0.00 10.00
CA CYS A 138 -6.20 0.56 9.12
C CYS A 138 -6.42 2.03 8.84
N ASP A 139 -7.67 2.47 8.68
CA ASP A 139 -8.00 3.89 8.52
C ASP A 139 -7.56 4.69 9.74
N VAL A 140 -7.86 4.20 10.94
CA VAL A 140 -7.44 4.86 12.18
C VAL A 140 -5.91 4.94 12.27
N LEU A 141 -5.22 3.85 11.94
CA LEU A 141 -3.75 3.83 11.93
C LEU A 141 -3.19 4.86 10.93
N ALA A 142 -3.77 4.91 9.73
CA ALA A 142 -3.33 5.82 8.67
C ALA A 142 -3.55 7.29 9.05
N THR A 143 -4.74 7.64 9.51
CA THR A 143 -5.07 9.01 9.87
C THR A 143 -4.30 9.48 11.10
N SER A 144 -4.14 8.61 12.11
CA SER A 144 -3.35 8.93 13.29
C SER A 144 -1.88 9.17 12.94
N ALA A 145 -1.33 8.38 12.02
CA ALA A 145 0.04 8.57 11.55
C ALA A 145 0.18 9.89 10.78
N ALA A 146 -0.79 10.21 9.92
CA ALA A 146 -0.79 11.46 9.15
C ALA A 146 -0.81 12.70 10.05
N ASP A 147 -1.54 12.62 11.15
CA ASP A 147 -1.72 13.74 12.08
C ASP A 147 -0.67 13.76 13.21
N GLY A 148 0.17 12.74 13.30
CA GLY A 148 1.12 12.56 14.40
C GLY A 148 2.41 13.36 14.24
N SER A 149 3.28 13.24 15.24
CA SER A 149 4.56 13.96 15.30
C SER A 149 5.75 13.20 14.71
N GLY A 150 5.60 11.89 14.48
CA GLY A 150 6.66 11.02 13.96
C GLY A 150 6.73 10.93 12.45
N ARG A 151 6.31 11.98 11.74
CA ARG A 151 6.28 11.99 10.26
C ARG A 151 7.68 12.15 9.68
N ILE A 152 7.90 11.45 8.58
CA ILE A 152 9.18 11.48 7.86
C ILE A 152 8.97 12.05 6.45
N ALA A 153 10.07 12.27 5.72
CA ALA A 153 10.00 12.75 4.34
C ALA A 153 9.62 11.61 3.38
N ASP A 154 8.79 11.92 2.39
CA ASP A 154 8.55 11.05 1.25
C ASP A 154 9.56 11.39 0.16
N GLU A 155 10.73 10.78 0.22
CA GLU A 155 11.85 11.11 -0.65
C GLU A 155 11.57 10.80 -2.13
N GLY A 156 10.81 9.75 -2.40
CA GLY A 156 10.44 9.40 -3.78
C GLY A 156 9.58 10.47 -4.44
N LEU A 157 8.68 11.08 -3.68
CA LEU A 157 7.85 12.18 -4.18
C LEU A 157 8.69 13.41 -4.52
N ALA A 158 9.64 13.73 -3.66
CA ALA A 158 10.56 14.84 -3.90
C ALA A 158 11.40 14.59 -5.16
N ARG A 159 11.87 13.35 -5.36
CA ARG A 159 12.63 12.98 -6.57
C ARG A 159 11.82 13.06 -7.85
N GLU A 160 10.48 12.92 -7.77
CA GLU A 160 9.62 13.13 -8.94
C GLU A 160 9.44 14.60 -9.30
N GLY A 161 10.02 15.52 -8.52
CA GLY A 161 9.92 16.96 -8.77
C GLY A 161 8.56 17.55 -8.43
N ARG A 162 7.80 16.88 -7.55
CA ARG A 162 6.44 17.29 -7.17
C ARG A 162 6.39 18.14 -5.91
N LEU A 163 7.52 18.32 -5.25
CA LEU A 163 7.64 19.11 -4.03
C LEU A 163 8.56 20.29 -4.23
#